data_dbf71703a4edc1da6573c41af0a723d0
#
_entry.id   dbf71703a4edc1da6573c41af0a723d0
#
_cell.length_a   1.000
_cell.length_b   1.000
_cell.length_c   1.000
_cell.angle_alpha   90.00
_cell.angle_beta   90.00
_cell.angle_gamma   90.00
#
_symmetry.space_group_name_H-M   'P 1'
#
loop_
_entity.id
_entity.type
_entity.pdbx_description
1 polymer ?
#
loop_
_entity_poly.entity_id
_entity_poly.type
_entity_poly.pdbx_seq_one_letter_code
_entity_poly.pdbx_strand_id
1 'polypeptide(L)'
;MSIKTDYGQYLNNQRVLSEKRTGRFWFEQENRYVKPFQIYGNLYYVGDSWVCVHIVDTGKGLLMFDAGNCGATAMLIQSIWEMGLNPADVKWMILSHGHVDHFGAVNFF
;
A
#
# COMPACT_ATOMS: atom_id res chain seq x y z
N MET A 1 18.75 -17.13 -19.63
CA MET A 1 17.61 -17.83 -19.02
C MET A 1 16.59 -18.17 -20.11
N SER A 2 16.03 -19.36 -20.11
CA SER A 2 15.05 -19.71 -21.13
C SER A 2 13.66 -19.18 -20.75
N ILE A 3 12.84 -18.85 -21.74
CA ILE A 3 11.45 -18.42 -21.55
C ILE A 3 10.65 -19.45 -20.76
N LYS A 4 10.86 -20.73 -21.01
CA LYS A 4 10.20 -21.81 -20.28
C LYS A 4 10.50 -21.78 -18.79
N THR A 5 11.76 -21.58 -18.43
CA THR A 5 12.18 -21.52 -17.02
C THR A 5 11.57 -20.30 -16.33
N ASP A 6 11.59 -19.15 -16.99
CA ASP A 6 11.01 -17.94 -16.45
C ASP A 6 9.51 -18.05 -16.24
N TYR A 7 8.80 -18.65 -17.21
CA TYR A 7 7.37 -18.83 -17.10
C TYR A 7 7.01 -19.84 -16.00
N GLY A 8 7.76 -20.93 -15.90
CA GLY A 8 7.57 -21.93 -14.83
C GLY A 8 7.75 -21.31 -13.45
N GLN A 9 8.78 -20.51 -13.27
CA GLN A 9 9.02 -19.80 -12.01
C GLN A 9 7.92 -18.80 -11.71
N TYR A 10 7.46 -18.06 -12.70
CA TYR A 10 6.33 -17.15 -12.57
C TYR A 10 5.07 -17.87 -12.08
N LEU A 11 4.71 -18.99 -12.72
CA LEU A 11 3.55 -19.78 -12.31
C LEU A 11 3.67 -20.30 -10.89
N ASN A 12 4.86 -20.78 -10.50
CA ASN A 12 5.10 -21.23 -9.13
C ASN A 12 4.95 -20.09 -8.13
N ASN A 13 5.47 -18.92 -8.45
CA ASN A 13 5.33 -17.75 -7.60
C ASN A 13 3.87 -17.33 -7.45
N GLN A 14 3.09 -17.37 -8.53
CA GLN A 14 1.66 -17.09 -8.50
C GLN A 14 0.90 -18.08 -7.63
N ARG A 15 1.24 -19.36 -7.70
CA ARG A 15 0.65 -20.38 -6.84
C ARG A 15 0.93 -20.12 -5.37
N VAL A 16 2.18 -19.84 -5.03
CA VAL A 16 2.58 -19.54 -3.65
C VAL A 16 1.85 -18.28 -3.12
N LEU A 17 1.77 -17.24 -3.93
CA LEU A 17 1.03 -16.03 -3.57
C LEU A 17 -0.46 -16.29 -3.38
N SER A 18 -1.05 -17.12 -4.25
CA SER A 18 -2.46 -17.49 -4.13
C SER A 18 -2.74 -18.25 -2.84
N GLU A 19 -1.89 -19.20 -2.48
CA GLU A 19 -2.00 -19.95 -1.22
C GLU A 19 -1.90 -19.02 -0.01
N LYS A 20 -1.00 -18.08 -0.05
CA LYS A 20 -0.84 -17.08 1.01
C LYS A 20 -2.04 -16.13 1.09
N ARG A 21 -2.61 -15.75 -0.04
CA ARG A 21 -3.76 -14.84 -0.10
C ARG A 21 -5.04 -15.40 0.50
N THR A 22 -5.24 -16.71 0.45
CA THR A 22 -6.42 -17.35 1.03
C THR A 22 -6.41 -17.42 2.55
N GLY A 23 -5.31 -17.01 3.19
CA GLY A 23 -5.15 -17.07 4.63
C GLY A 23 -4.37 -15.89 5.19
N ARG A 24 -3.27 -16.19 5.82
CA ARG A 24 -2.49 -15.27 6.64
C ARG A 24 -1.86 -14.11 5.87
N PHE A 25 -1.49 -14.32 4.61
CA PHE A 25 -0.72 -13.33 3.84
C PHE A 25 -1.44 -11.97 3.72
N TRP A 26 -2.76 -11.99 3.60
CA TRP A 26 -3.55 -10.74 3.50
C TRP A 26 -3.46 -9.90 4.76
N PHE A 27 -3.24 -10.55 5.91
CA PHE A 27 -3.29 -9.91 7.22
C PHE A 27 -1.93 -9.85 7.93
N GLU A 28 -0.90 -10.46 7.37
CA GLU A 28 0.47 -10.43 7.91
C GLU A 28 1.17 -9.14 7.48
N GLN A 29 0.82 -8.04 8.12
CA GLN A 29 1.32 -6.70 7.77
C GLN A 29 2.82 -6.57 7.97
N GLU A 30 3.38 -7.19 9.01
CA GLU A 30 4.81 -7.12 9.32
C GLU A 30 5.70 -7.62 8.17
N ASN A 31 5.20 -8.53 7.35
CA ASN A 31 5.93 -9.05 6.19
C ASN A 31 5.92 -8.08 4.99
N ARG A 32 5.11 -7.04 5.06
CA ARG A 32 4.94 -6.08 3.98
C ARG A 32 5.32 -4.65 4.37
N TYR A 33 5.64 -4.46 5.65
CA TYR A 33 5.99 -3.14 6.14
C TYR A 33 7.20 -2.58 5.41
N VAL A 34 7.07 -1.35 4.95
CA VAL A 34 8.15 -0.53 4.41
C VAL A 34 8.17 0.75 5.23
N LYS A 35 9.34 1.07 5.80
CA LYS A 35 9.46 2.32 6.52
C LYS A 35 9.11 3.48 5.59
N PRO A 36 8.14 4.32 5.94
CA PRO A 36 7.73 5.43 5.08
C PRO A 36 8.87 6.41 4.88
N PHE A 37 8.86 7.11 3.75
CA PHE A 37 9.92 8.06 3.45
C PHE A 37 9.41 9.21 2.59
N GLN A 38 10.09 10.34 2.69
CA GLN A 38 9.90 11.47 1.81
C GLN A 38 10.59 11.17 0.47
N ILE A 39 9.81 11.26 -0.61
CA ILE A 39 10.36 11.04 -1.97
C ILE A 39 11.03 12.32 -2.45
N TYR A 40 10.28 13.42 -2.42
CA TYR A 40 10.76 14.72 -2.86
C TYR A 40 9.79 15.81 -2.41
N GLY A 41 10.30 16.86 -1.79
CA GLY A 41 9.48 17.99 -1.36
C GLY A 41 8.32 17.57 -0.47
N ASN A 42 7.09 17.77 -0.93
CA ASN A 42 5.86 17.42 -0.21
C ASN A 42 5.26 16.08 -0.60
N LEU A 43 6.01 15.23 -1.30
CA LEU A 43 5.57 13.91 -1.75
C LEU A 43 6.18 12.83 -0.87
N TYR A 44 5.34 11.97 -0.29
CA TYR A 44 5.71 10.92 0.64
C TYR A 44 5.21 9.56 0.18
N TYR A 45 5.99 8.52 0.47
CA TYR A 45 5.60 7.12 0.31
C TYR A 45 5.18 6.55 1.66
N VAL A 46 3.97 6.04 1.75
CA VAL A 46 3.42 5.45 2.97
C VAL A 46 2.81 4.06 2.74
N GLY A 47 2.95 3.52 1.55
CA GLY A 47 2.48 2.19 1.22
C GLY A 47 3.35 1.09 1.81
N ASP A 48 3.08 -0.13 1.38
CA ASP A 48 3.86 -1.30 1.79
C ASP A 48 4.66 -1.85 0.60
N SER A 49 5.28 -3.02 0.78
CA SER A 49 6.08 -3.65 -0.27
C SER A 49 5.23 -4.19 -1.43
N TRP A 50 3.93 -4.27 -1.25
CA TRP A 50 3.01 -4.81 -2.23
C TRP A 50 2.20 -3.74 -2.94
N VAL A 51 1.62 -2.81 -2.18
CA VAL A 51 0.73 -1.78 -2.72
C VAL A 51 1.28 -0.40 -2.43
N CYS A 52 1.46 0.39 -3.48
CA CYS A 52 1.91 1.77 -3.36
C CYS A 52 0.80 2.66 -2.83
N VAL A 53 1.12 3.47 -1.84
CA VAL A 53 0.28 4.58 -1.40
C VAL A 53 1.18 5.81 -1.27
N HIS A 54 0.75 6.89 -1.90
CA HIS A 54 1.48 8.15 -1.87
C HIS A 54 0.64 9.26 -1.23
N ILE A 55 1.31 10.17 -0.54
CA ILE A 55 0.67 11.35 0.01
C ILE A 55 1.38 12.60 -0.48
N VAL A 56 0.60 13.59 -0.89
CA VAL A 56 1.07 14.95 -1.15
C VAL A 56 0.51 15.86 -0.06
N ASP A 57 1.42 16.52 0.66
CA ASP A 57 1.03 17.58 1.59
C ASP A 57 0.83 18.88 0.81
N THR A 58 -0.42 19.28 0.64
CA THR A 58 -0.77 20.46 -0.15
C THR A 58 -0.61 21.77 0.63
N GLY A 59 -0.34 21.70 1.92
CA GLY A 59 -0.37 22.86 2.82
C GLY A 59 -1.77 23.25 3.30
N LYS A 60 -2.81 22.68 2.69
CA LYS A 60 -4.22 22.87 3.07
C LYS A 60 -4.93 21.57 3.41
N GLY A 61 -4.20 20.51 3.50
CA GLY A 61 -4.66 19.15 3.72
C GLY A 61 -3.83 18.19 2.91
N LEU A 62 -4.03 16.89 3.16
CA LEU A 62 -3.30 15.83 2.49
C LEU A 62 -4.13 15.27 1.34
N LEU A 63 -3.46 15.05 0.22
CA LEU A 63 -4.01 14.32 -0.93
C LEU A 63 -3.37 12.94 -0.95
N MET A 64 -4.18 11.88 -0.86
CA MET A 64 -3.71 10.51 -0.85
C MET A 64 -4.02 9.82 -2.18
N PHE A 65 -3.03 9.13 -2.75
CA PHE A 65 -3.17 8.31 -3.95
C PHE A 65 -3.23 6.84 -3.54
N ASP A 66 -4.36 6.22 -3.78
CA ASP A 66 -4.73 4.89 -3.33
C ASP A 66 -4.84 4.79 -1.80
N ALA A 67 -5.39 3.68 -1.32
CA ALA A 67 -5.68 3.50 0.10
C ALA A 67 -5.26 2.11 0.61
N GLY A 68 -4.43 1.42 -0.14
CA GLY A 68 -3.86 0.15 0.27
C GLY A 68 -4.87 -1.00 0.37
N ASN A 69 -4.38 -2.12 0.86
CA ASN A 69 -5.18 -3.31 1.08
C ASN A 69 -6.01 -3.18 2.36
N CYS A 70 -7.17 -3.81 2.39
CA CYS A 70 -8.08 -3.76 3.54
C CYS A 70 -7.45 -4.29 4.84
N GLY A 71 -6.55 -5.26 4.76
CA GLY A 71 -5.84 -5.79 5.93
C GLY A 71 -4.67 -4.93 6.39
N ALA A 72 -4.34 -3.86 5.68
CA ALA A 72 -3.17 -3.02 5.95
C ALA A 72 -3.53 -1.62 6.45
N THR A 73 -4.78 -1.36 6.79
CA THR A 73 -5.24 -0.03 7.21
C THR A 73 -4.47 0.48 8.43
N ALA A 74 -4.30 -0.34 9.46
CA ALA A 74 -3.59 0.06 10.67
C ALA A 74 -2.13 0.41 10.37
N MET A 75 -1.47 -0.37 9.54
CA MET A 75 -0.08 -0.12 9.13
C MET A 75 0.03 1.17 8.31
N LEU A 76 -0.93 1.43 7.42
CA LEU A 76 -0.99 2.67 6.65
C LEU A 76 -1.12 3.89 7.57
N ILE A 77 -2.00 3.82 8.55
CA ILE A 77 -2.19 4.89 9.54
C ILE A 77 -0.90 5.14 10.32
N GLN A 78 -0.25 4.07 10.78
CA GLN A 78 1.03 4.17 11.48
C GLN A 78 2.09 4.83 10.59
N SER A 79 2.18 4.43 9.34
CA SER A 79 3.16 5.00 8.40
C SER A 79 2.94 6.49 8.17
N ILE A 80 1.70 6.95 8.11
CA ILE A 80 1.37 8.37 8.01
C ILE A 80 1.87 9.12 9.25
N TRP A 81 1.61 8.58 10.45
CA TRP A 81 2.11 9.18 11.69
C TRP A 81 3.65 9.20 11.76
N GLU A 82 4.31 8.14 11.28
CA GLU A 82 5.77 8.09 11.26
C GLU A 82 6.40 9.18 10.39
N MET A 83 5.68 9.67 9.38
CA MET A 83 6.13 10.79 8.55
C MET A 83 5.89 12.15 9.20
N GLY A 84 5.32 12.18 10.40
CA GLY A 84 4.95 13.42 11.06
C GLY A 84 3.68 14.05 10.50
N LEU A 85 2.90 13.29 9.73
CA LEU A 85 1.64 13.73 9.16
C LEU A 85 0.47 13.20 10.00
N ASN A 86 -0.66 13.90 9.95
CA ASN A 86 -1.86 13.47 10.66
C ASN A 86 -2.85 12.84 9.67
N PRO A 87 -3.22 11.56 9.87
CA PRO A 87 -4.21 10.91 8.99
C PRO A 87 -5.55 11.66 8.89
N ALA A 88 -5.94 12.38 9.95
CA ALA A 88 -7.15 13.17 9.94
C ALA A 88 -7.10 14.36 8.97
N ASP A 89 -5.92 14.73 8.49
CA ASP A 89 -5.73 15.81 7.52
C ASP A 89 -5.91 15.34 6.06
N VAL A 90 -6.17 14.07 5.83
CA VAL A 90 -6.48 13.56 4.48
C VAL A 90 -7.84 14.10 4.08
N LYS A 91 -7.84 15.01 3.10
CA LYS A 91 -9.06 15.66 2.60
C LYS A 91 -9.49 15.15 1.24
N TRP A 92 -8.56 14.64 0.46
CA TRP A 92 -8.82 14.14 -0.88
C TRP A 92 -8.14 12.80 -1.08
N MET A 93 -8.79 11.93 -1.82
CA MET A 93 -8.29 10.63 -2.15
C MET A 93 -8.55 10.34 -3.62
N ILE A 94 -7.52 9.92 -4.33
CA ILE A 94 -7.62 9.50 -5.73
C ILE A 94 -7.27 8.02 -5.79
N LEU A 95 -8.19 7.21 -6.31
CA LEU A 95 -7.97 5.78 -6.49
C LEU A 95 -7.53 5.51 -7.91
N SER A 96 -6.47 4.71 -8.08
CA SER A 96 -5.97 4.36 -9.40
C SER A 96 -6.92 3.40 -10.13
N HIS A 97 -7.55 2.49 -9.38
CA HIS A 97 -8.54 1.53 -9.92
C HIS A 97 -9.33 0.89 -8.78
N GLY A 98 -10.35 0.09 -9.13
CA GLY A 98 -11.33 -0.44 -8.18
C GLY A 98 -11.00 -1.81 -7.60
N HIS A 99 -9.74 -2.21 -7.50
CA HIS A 99 -9.36 -3.44 -6.79
C HIS A 99 -9.21 -3.19 -5.30
N VAL A 100 -9.57 -4.16 -4.47
CA VAL A 100 -9.62 -4.03 -3.02
C VAL A 100 -8.28 -3.65 -2.38
N ASP A 101 -7.17 -4.05 -2.99
CA ASP A 101 -5.82 -3.72 -2.53
C ASP A 101 -5.44 -2.24 -2.76
N HIS A 102 -6.30 -1.47 -3.41
CA HIS A 102 -6.11 -0.04 -3.66
C HIS A 102 -7.15 0.85 -2.98
N PHE A 103 -8.28 0.30 -2.51
CA PHE A 103 -9.28 1.09 -1.80
C PHE A 103 -9.59 0.59 -0.39
N GLY A 104 -8.76 -0.28 0.16
CA GLY A 104 -9.03 -0.98 1.42
C GLY A 104 -9.30 -0.06 2.62
N ALA A 105 -8.64 1.09 2.68
CA ALA A 105 -8.79 2.02 3.80
C ALA A 105 -9.73 3.21 3.50
N VAL A 106 -10.45 3.18 2.38
CA VAL A 106 -11.31 4.32 1.97
C VAL A 106 -12.31 4.69 3.08
N ASN A 107 -12.93 3.70 3.71
CA ASN A 107 -13.93 3.96 4.75
C ASN A 107 -13.35 4.56 6.02
N PHE A 108 -12.05 4.46 6.23
CA PHE A 108 -11.39 5.08 7.38
C PHE A 108 -11.22 6.58 7.19
N PHE A 109 -10.85 6.98 5.99
CA PHE A 109 -10.59 8.38 5.66
C PHE A 109 -11.84 9.06 5.15
#